data_66a1ed93648ed8f083c41952832b01e3
#
_entry.id   66a1ed93648ed8f083c41952832b01e3
#
_cell.length_a   1.000
_cell.length_b   1.000
_cell.length_c   1.000
_cell.angle_alpha   90.00
_cell.angle_beta   90.00
_cell.angle_gamma   90.00
#
_symmetry.space_group_name_H-M   'P 1'
#
loop_
_entity.id
_entity.type
_entity.pdbx_description
1 polymer ?
#
loop_
_entity_poly.entity_id
_entity_poly.type
_entity_poly.pdbx_seq_one_letter_code
_entity_poly.pdbx_strand_id
1 'polypeptide(L)'
;MGGMKAKAFGQMPELRDMRRDRMDLLRSRLGLLGGRDKVLMTLYVENGSSFRQIARLRGVSETSVARRIHQLTRRLTDGDFLRCVRNRDKLSRRQMVIARDAFLTGLSLRQIAEKRGVSMYAVRKELAEIRRFIRETRSVTNPL
;
A
#
# COMPACT_ATOMS: atom_id res chain seq x y z
N MET A 1 -1.71 -35.00 15.30
CA MET A 1 -1.92 -34.95 13.86
C MET A 1 -2.07 -33.54 13.32
N GLY A 2 -2.66 -32.62 14.04
CA GLY A 2 -2.74 -31.23 13.65
C GLY A 2 -1.37 -30.56 13.48
N GLY A 3 -0.39 -30.94 14.32
CA GLY A 3 0.95 -30.40 14.24
C GLY A 3 1.70 -30.79 12.97
N MET A 4 1.42 -31.98 12.46
CA MET A 4 2.04 -32.44 11.22
C MET A 4 1.53 -31.67 10.00
N LYS A 5 0.23 -31.37 9.96
CA LYS A 5 -0.35 -30.58 8.89
C LYS A 5 0.23 -29.16 8.87
N ALA A 6 0.38 -28.56 10.03
CA ALA A 6 0.95 -27.22 10.14
C ALA A 6 2.41 -27.18 9.65
N LYS A 7 3.21 -28.18 10.03
CA LYS A 7 4.59 -28.26 9.57
C LYS A 7 4.68 -28.51 8.07
N ALA A 8 3.88 -29.44 7.54
CA ALA A 8 3.85 -29.73 6.12
C ALA A 8 3.46 -28.49 5.31
N PHE A 9 2.45 -27.76 5.80
CA PHE A 9 1.98 -26.55 5.14
C PHE A 9 3.06 -25.46 5.10
N GLY A 10 3.75 -25.24 6.23
CA GLY A 10 4.81 -24.23 6.32
C GLY A 10 6.06 -24.57 5.53
N GLN A 11 6.24 -25.84 5.14
CA GLN A 11 7.42 -26.29 4.41
C GLN A 11 7.16 -26.50 2.92
N MET A 12 5.95 -26.25 2.44
CA MET A 12 5.63 -26.40 1.02
C MET A 12 6.44 -25.40 0.18
N PRO A 13 7.17 -25.87 -0.85
CA PRO A 13 7.99 -24.98 -1.67
C PRO A 13 7.17 -23.86 -2.33
N GLU A 14 5.97 -24.15 -2.80
CA GLU A 14 5.11 -23.16 -3.44
C GLU A 14 4.77 -22.00 -2.49
N LEU A 15 4.49 -22.31 -1.22
CA LEU A 15 4.18 -21.28 -0.24
C LEU A 15 5.37 -20.41 0.10
N ARG A 16 6.57 -21.02 0.18
CA ARG A 16 7.81 -20.27 0.40
C ARG A 16 8.12 -19.38 -0.78
N ASP A 17 7.92 -19.86 -1.99
CA ASP A 17 8.15 -19.09 -3.21
C ASP A 17 7.18 -17.93 -3.32
N MET A 18 5.90 -18.17 -3.02
CA MET A 18 4.88 -17.10 -3.02
C MET A 18 5.22 -16.02 -2.00
N ARG A 19 5.68 -16.43 -0.81
CA ARG A 19 6.06 -15.48 0.24
C ARG A 19 7.28 -14.66 -0.17
N ARG A 20 8.28 -15.32 -0.77
CA ARG A 20 9.47 -14.65 -1.29
C ARG A 20 9.11 -13.67 -2.37
N ASP A 21 8.28 -14.09 -3.33
CA ASP A 21 7.82 -13.24 -4.43
C ASP A 21 7.08 -12.03 -3.90
N ARG A 22 6.24 -12.20 -2.87
CA ARG A 22 5.52 -11.11 -2.25
C ARG A 22 6.47 -10.12 -1.59
N MET A 23 7.48 -10.61 -0.87
CA MET A 23 8.47 -9.74 -0.22
C MET A 23 9.32 -9.00 -1.26
N ASP A 24 9.70 -9.68 -2.34
CA ASP A 24 10.44 -9.05 -3.44
C ASP A 24 9.60 -7.96 -4.10
N LEU A 25 8.31 -8.23 -4.30
CA LEU A 25 7.38 -7.24 -4.86
C LEU A 25 7.28 -6.01 -3.96
N LEU A 26 7.10 -6.22 -2.65
CA LEU A 26 7.05 -5.12 -1.69
C LEU A 26 8.34 -4.31 -1.69
N ARG A 27 9.49 -5.00 -1.73
CA ARG A 27 10.79 -4.34 -1.77
C ARG A 27 10.92 -3.44 -3.00
N SER A 28 10.47 -3.91 -4.15
CA SER A 28 10.53 -3.13 -5.39
C SER A 28 9.61 -1.91 -5.38
N ARG A 29 8.62 -1.89 -4.50
CA ARG A 29 7.61 -0.81 -4.42
C ARG A 29 7.80 0.11 -3.22
N LEU A 30 8.84 -0.08 -2.41
CA LEU A 30 9.11 0.79 -1.25
C LEU A 30 9.28 2.25 -1.67
N GLY A 31 9.81 2.50 -2.86
CA GLY A 31 10.00 3.85 -3.38
C GLY A 31 8.70 4.63 -3.59
N LEU A 32 7.55 3.94 -3.65
CA LEU A 32 6.26 4.60 -3.75
C LEU A 32 5.83 5.25 -2.42
N LEU A 33 6.37 4.77 -1.31
CA LEU A 33 6.06 5.27 0.02
C LEU A 33 6.94 6.45 0.40
N GLY A 34 6.47 7.24 1.35
CA GLY A 34 7.23 8.35 1.90
C GLY A 34 7.08 8.42 3.42
N GLY A 35 7.92 9.24 4.06
CA GLY A 35 7.82 9.51 5.48
C GLY A 35 7.85 8.27 6.36
N ARG A 36 6.98 8.27 7.34
CA ARG A 36 6.92 7.21 8.36
C ARG A 36 6.59 5.84 7.77
N ASP A 37 5.76 5.81 6.74
CA ASP A 37 5.35 4.55 6.11
C ASP A 37 6.53 3.88 5.42
N LYS A 38 7.38 4.66 4.76
CA LYS A 38 8.58 4.12 4.11
C LYS A 38 9.53 3.52 5.14
N VAL A 39 9.76 4.24 6.24
CA VAL A 39 10.62 3.74 7.34
C VAL A 39 10.06 2.44 7.89
N LEU A 40 8.76 2.41 8.17
CA LEU A 40 8.08 1.24 8.72
C LEU A 40 8.24 0.02 7.82
N MET A 41 7.93 0.18 6.54
CA MET A 41 7.98 -0.93 5.59
C MET A 41 9.43 -1.35 5.28
N THR A 42 10.38 -0.42 5.33
CA THR A 42 11.80 -0.75 5.17
C THR A 42 12.27 -1.64 6.32
N LEU A 43 11.90 -1.32 7.56
CA LEU A 43 12.22 -2.14 8.72
C LEU A 43 11.67 -3.55 8.59
N TYR A 44 10.45 -3.66 8.09
CA TYR A 44 9.79 -4.94 7.93
C TYR A 44 10.35 -5.75 6.76
N VAL A 45 10.45 -5.15 5.59
CA VAL A 45 10.78 -5.85 4.34
C VAL A 45 12.29 -6.05 4.18
N GLU A 46 13.09 -5.00 4.37
CA GLU A 46 14.53 -5.07 4.13
C GLU A 46 15.31 -5.56 5.35
N ASN A 47 14.96 -5.07 6.53
CA ASN A 47 15.69 -5.43 7.76
C ASN A 47 15.16 -6.72 8.40
N GLY A 48 14.01 -7.21 7.95
CA GLY A 48 13.41 -8.43 8.51
C GLY A 48 12.99 -8.29 9.96
N SER A 49 12.73 -7.08 10.43
CA SER A 49 12.34 -6.83 11.81
C SER A 49 10.94 -7.38 12.08
N SER A 50 10.76 -7.99 13.27
CA SER A 50 9.45 -8.46 13.71
C SER A 50 8.56 -7.27 14.09
N PHE A 51 7.26 -7.50 14.15
CA PHE A 51 6.33 -6.47 14.62
C PHE A 51 6.68 -5.98 16.02
N ARG A 52 7.10 -6.92 16.89
CA ARG A 52 7.51 -6.60 18.26
C ARG A 52 8.73 -5.68 18.27
N GLN A 53 9.73 -6.00 17.45
CA GLN A 53 10.95 -5.19 17.36
C GLN A 53 10.65 -3.79 16.86
N ILE A 54 9.82 -3.70 15.83
CA ILE A 54 9.41 -2.41 15.26
C ILE A 54 8.63 -1.60 16.29
N ALA A 55 7.68 -2.23 16.98
CA ALA A 55 6.86 -1.59 18.00
C ALA A 55 7.73 -1.01 19.10
N ARG A 56 8.71 -1.78 19.55
CA ARG A 56 9.65 -1.36 20.59
C ARG A 56 10.49 -0.17 20.11
N LEU A 57 10.99 -0.25 18.89
CA LEU A 57 11.84 0.80 18.32
C LEU A 57 11.06 2.12 18.15
N ARG A 58 9.81 2.05 17.77
CA ARG A 58 9.00 3.23 17.48
C ARG A 58 8.17 3.71 18.67
N GLY A 59 8.17 2.98 19.77
CA GLY A 59 7.40 3.35 20.96
C GLY A 59 5.90 3.27 20.78
N VAL A 60 5.43 2.31 19.97
CA VAL A 60 3.99 2.11 19.72
C VAL A 60 3.62 0.65 20.01
N SER A 61 2.33 0.33 19.98
CA SER A 61 1.88 -1.04 20.24
C SER A 61 2.18 -1.95 19.05
N GLU A 62 2.40 -3.21 19.33
CA GLU A 62 2.60 -4.24 18.30
C GLU A 62 1.37 -4.36 17.39
N THR A 63 0.18 -4.22 17.97
CA THR A 63 -1.08 -4.25 17.22
C THR A 63 -1.15 -3.12 16.19
N SER A 64 -0.71 -1.92 16.58
CA SER A 64 -0.69 -0.76 15.67
C SER A 64 0.28 -1.00 14.51
N VAL A 65 1.47 -1.55 14.81
CA VAL A 65 2.46 -1.89 13.79
C VAL A 65 1.89 -2.91 12.81
N ALA A 66 1.34 -4.00 13.32
CA ALA A 66 0.77 -5.06 12.48
C ALA A 66 -0.34 -4.52 11.59
N ARG A 67 -1.24 -3.72 12.14
CA ARG A 67 -2.35 -3.14 11.40
C ARG A 67 -1.85 -2.27 10.25
N ARG A 68 -0.90 -1.39 10.53
CA ARG A 68 -0.36 -0.48 9.51
C ARG A 68 0.40 -1.23 8.42
N ILE A 69 1.22 -2.20 8.80
CA ILE A 69 1.97 -3.01 7.84
C ILE A 69 1.01 -3.78 6.92
N HIS A 70 -0.05 -4.38 7.49
CA HIS A 70 -1.04 -5.11 6.69
C HIS A 70 -1.78 -4.17 5.73
N GLN A 71 -2.13 -2.95 6.17
CA GLN A 71 -2.75 -1.96 5.30
C GLN A 71 -1.85 -1.58 4.14
N LEU A 72 -0.59 -1.25 4.44
CA LEU A 72 0.38 -0.84 3.42
C LEU A 72 0.70 -1.97 2.46
N THR A 73 0.84 -3.18 2.98
CA THR A 73 1.08 -4.36 2.14
C THR A 73 -0.05 -4.52 1.12
N ARG A 74 -1.29 -4.42 1.56
CA ARG A 74 -2.45 -4.54 0.68
C ARG A 74 -2.46 -3.44 -0.38
N ARG A 75 -2.20 -2.19 0.04
CA ARG A 75 -2.18 -1.05 -0.88
C ARG A 75 -1.03 -1.12 -1.89
N LEU A 76 0.08 -1.72 -1.51
CA LEU A 76 1.24 -1.88 -2.39
C LEU A 76 1.11 -3.09 -3.32
N THR A 77 0.25 -4.05 -3.00
CA THR A 77 0.10 -5.25 -3.82
C THR A 77 -1.14 -5.23 -4.69
N ASP A 78 -2.23 -4.65 -4.21
CA ASP A 78 -3.49 -4.63 -4.95
C ASP A 78 -4.33 -3.43 -4.52
N GLY A 79 -3.90 -2.23 -4.90
CA GLY A 79 -4.61 -1.01 -4.53
C GLY A 79 -4.90 -0.12 -5.71
N ASP A 80 -5.81 0.83 -5.50
CA ASP A 80 -6.21 1.80 -6.52
C ASP A 80 -5.03 2.68 -6.95
N PHE A 81 -4.09 2.95 -6.04
CA PHE A 81 -2.91 3.75 -6.39
C PHE A 81 -2.07 3.05 -7.46
N LEU A 82 -1.96 1.72 -7.42
CA LEU A 82 -1.21 0.98 -8.43
C LEU A 82 -1.84 1.11 -9.82
N ARG A 83 -3.15 1.19 -9.88
CA ARG A 83 -3.85 1.43 -11.16
C ARG A 83 -3.49 2.81 -11.70
N CYS A 84 -3.40 3.80 -10.83
CA CYS A 84 -2.96 5.13 -11.21
C CYS A 84 -1.53 5.13 -11.70
N VAL A 85 -0.63 4.43 -11.02
CA VAL A 85 0.78 4.33 -11.40
C VAL A 85 0.94 3.67 -12.77
N ARG A 86 0.19 2.60 -13.02
CA ARG A 86 0.23 1.90 -14.32
C ARG A 86 -0.29 2.75 -15.46
N ASN A 87 -1.13 3.74 -15.16
CA ASN A 87 -1.73 4.65 -16.13
C ASN A 87 -1.31 6.10 -15.90
N ARG A 88 -0.13 6.31 -15.32
CA ARG A 88 0.32 7.65 -14.93
C ARG A 88 0.45 8.62 -16.09
N ASP A 89 0.61 8.12 -17.30
CA ASP A 89 0.67 8.93 -18.51
C ASP A 89 -0.68 9.59 -18.85
N LYS A 90 -1.77 9.03 -18.31
CA LYS A 90 -3.13 9.53 -18.53
C LYS A 90 -3.66 10.41 -17.39
N LEU A 91 -2.86 10.57 -16.34
CA LEU A 91 -3.22 11.38 -15.18
C LEU A 91 -2.27 12.55 -15.05
N SER A 92 -2.77 13.68 -14.56
CA SER A 92 -1.93 14.84 -14.30
C SER A 92 -1.04 14.58 -13.08
N ARG A 93 0.04 15.37 -12.96
CA ARG A 93 0.91 15.29 -11.79
C ARG A 93 0.12 15.56 -10.51
N ARG A 94 -0.79 16.54 -10.55
CA ARG A 94 -1.65 16.87 -9.41
C ARG A 94 -2.55 15.70 -9.04
N GLN A 95 -3.13 15.04 -10.03
CA GLN A 95 -3.97 13.86 -9.80
C GLN A 95 -3.16 12.72 -9.19
N MET A 96 -1.94 12.50 -9.66
CA MET A 96 -1.07 11.46 -9.09
C MET A 96 -0.72 11.73 -7.63
N VAL A 97 -0.47 12.99 -7.27
CA VAL A 97 -0.18 13.38 -5.90
C VAL A 97 -1.39 13.14 -4.99
N ILE A 98 -2.57 13.55 -5.44
CA ILE A 98 -3.81 13.36 -4.69
C ILE A 98 -4.15 11.88 -4.56
N ALA A 99 -3.97 11.11 -5.64
CA ALA A 99 -4.19 9.67 -5.61
C ALA A 99 -3.28 8.99 -4.59
N ARG A 100 -2.02 9.38 -4.52
CA ARG A 100 -1.06 8.86 -3.55
C ARG A 100 -1.51 9.16 -2.12
N ASP A 101 -1.90 10.40 -1.86
CA ASP A 101 -2.36 10.80 -0.53
C ASP A 101 -3.60 10.03 -0.10
N ALA A 102 -4.57 9.86 -1.00
CA ALA A 102 -5.83 9.21 -0.69
C ALA A 102 -5.71 7.68 -0.62
N PHE A 103 -5.10 7.06 -1.63
CA PHE A 103 -5.16 5.62 -1.81
C PHE A 103 -3.97 4.87 -1.21
N LEU A 104 -2.82 5.51 -1.10
CA LEU A 104 -1.63 4.88 -0.52
C LEU A 104 -1.43 5.29 0.93
N THR A 105 -1.34 6.59 1.19
CA THR A 105 -1.15 7.12 2.55
C THR A 105 -2.42 7.00 3.38
N GLY A 106 -3.58 7.19 2.76
CA GLY A 106 -4.87 7.05 3.43
C GLY A 106 -5.32 8.32 4.14
N LEU A 107 -4.98 9.47 3.59
CA LEU A 107 -5.37 10.76 4.16
C LEU A 107 -6.84 11.07 3.85
N SER A 108 -7.49 11.79 4.76
CA SER A 108 -8.84 12.30 4.55
C SER A 108 -8.82 13.48 3.58
N LEU A 109 -10.00 13.86 3.07
CA LEU A 109 -10.13 15.03 2.20
C LEU A 109 -9.55 16.28 2.86
N ARG A 110 -9.86 16.50 4.15
CA ARG A 110 -9.35 17.63 4.90
C ARG A 110 -7.83 17.61 5.00
N GLN A 111 -7.27 16.45 5.32
CA GLN A 111 -5.82 16.29 5.45
C GLN A 111 -5.11 16.55 4.13
N ILE A 112 -5.67 16.09 3.02
CA ILE A 112 -5.11 16.32 1.69
C ILE A 112 -5.17 17.80 1.36
N ALA A 113 -6.33 18.45 1.60
CA ALA A 113 -6.52 19.86 1.33
C ALA A 113 -5.52 20.71 2.10
N GLU A 114 -5.34 20.44 3.39
CA GLU A 114 -4.37 21.14 4.22
C GLU A 114 -2.93 20.91 3.75
N LYS A 115 -2.59 19.66 3.47
CA LYS A 115 -1.24 19.31 3.04
C LYS A 115 -0.86 19.94 1.71
N ARG A 116 -1.81 20.03 0.78
CA ARG A 116 -1.54 20.54 -0.57
C ARG A 116 -1.90 22.01 -0.75
N GLY A 117 -2.46 22.66 0.26
CA GLY A 117 -2.80 24.06 0.18
C GLY A 117 -3.92 24.35 -0.82
N VAL A 118 -4.88 23.45 -0.94
CA VAL A 118 -6.03 23.59 -1.85
C VAL A 118 -7.32 23.41 -1.06
N SER A 119 -8.46 23.74 -1.69
CA SER A 119 -9.76 23.58 -1.03
C SER A 119 -10.19 22.11 -0.99
N MET A 120 -11.05 21.78 -0.03
CA MET A 120 -11.65 20.44 0.04
C MET A 120 -12.48 20.15 -1.21
N TYR A 121 -13.12 21.18 -1.76
CA TYR A 121 -13.88 21.05 -3.00
C TYR A 121 -12.97 20.59 -4.16
N ALA A 122 -11.81 21.24 -4.29
CA ALA A 122 -10.84 20.88 -5.33
C ALA A 122 -10.37 19.42 -5.19
N VAL A 123 -10.06 19.01 -3.95
CA VAL A 123 -9.65 17.62 -3.68
C VAL A 123 -10.77 16.64 -4.03
N ARG A 124 -11.99 16.95 -3.62
CA ARG A 124 -13.15 16.08 -3.89
C ARG A 124 -13.39 15.94 -5.38
N LYS A 125 -13.28 17.03 -6.12
CA LYS A 125 -13.45 17.02 -7.57
C LYS A 125 -12.39 16.14 -8.25
N GLU A 126 -11.14 16.33 -7.89
CA GLU A 126 -10.04 15.54 -8.44
C GLU A 126 -10.20 14.06 -8.12
N LEU A 127 -10.57 13.73 -6.89
CA LEU A 127 -10.78 12.33 -6.49
C LEU A 127 -11.95 11.70 -7.25
N ALA A 128 -13.01 12.44 -7.49
CA ALA A 128 -14.15 11.93 -8.27
C ALA A 128 -13.72 11.56 -9.68
N GLU A 129 -12.90 12.39 -10.32
CA GLU A 129 -12.36 12.14 -11.65
C GLU A 129 -11.42 10.93 -11.65
N ILE A 130 -10.54 10.84 -10.66
CA ILE A 130 -9.62 9.71 -10.52
C ILE A 130 -10.39 8.40 -10.32
N ARG A 131 -11.40 8.39 -9.47
CA ARG A 131 -12.21 7.20 -9.22
C ARG A 131 -12.98 6.76 -10.47
N ARG A 132 -13.47 7.71 -11.25
CA ARG A 132 -14.11 7.42 -12.54
C ARG A 132 -13.11 6.75 -13.46
N PHE A 133 -11.92 7.30 -13.56
CA PHE A 133 -10.84 6.75 -14.39
C PHE A 133 -10.48 5.32 -13.96
N ILE A 134 -10.37 5.09 -12.66
CA ILE A 134 -10.06 3.75 -12.14
C ILE A 134 -11.15 2.75 -12.53
N ARG A 135 -12.42 3.14 -12.43
CA ARG A 135 -13.53 2.26 -12.81
C ARG A 135 -13.48 1.92 -14.31
N GLU A 136 -13.17 2.90 -15.15
CA GLU A 136 -13.06 2.71 -16.58
C GLU A 136 -11.91 1.76 -16.95
N THR A 137 -10.74 1.94 -16.33
CA THR A 137 -9.59 1.06 -16.57
C THR A 137 -9.84 -0.35 -16.05
N ARG A 138 -10.58 -0.47 -14.94
CA ARG A 138 -10.94 -1.78 -14.40
C ARG A 138 -11.82 -2.56 -15.36
N SER A 139 -12.75 -1.90 -16.02
CA SER A 139 -13.61 -2.52 -17.03
C SER A 139 -12.81 -3.01 -18.24
N VAL A 140 -11.79 -2.26 -18.64
CA VAL A 140 -10.95 -2.62 -19.80
C VAL A 140 -10.03 -3.80 -19.47
N THR A 141 -9.47 -3.82 -18.26
CA THR A 141 -8.53 -4.88 -17.85
C THR A 141 -9.22 -6.18 -17.45
N ASN A 142 -10.53 -6.15 -17.27
CA ASN A 142 -11.30 -7.32 -16.87
C ASN A 142 -12.45 -7.51 -17.85
N PRO A 143 -12.15 -8.01 -19.06
CA PRO A 143 -13.12 -8.07 -20.17
C PRO A 143 -14.26 -9.06 -19.97
N LEU A 144 -14.30 -9.75 -18.88
CA LEU A 144 -15.42 -10.61 -18.53
C LEU A 144 -16.43 -9.83 -17.71
#